data_172d8acd3e8ba85e5fe96e140365e310
#
_entry.id   172d8acd3e8ba85e5fe96e140365e310
#
_cell.length_a   1.000
_cell.length_b   1.000
_cell.length_c   1.000
_cell.angle_alpha   90.00
_cell.angle_beta   90.00
_cell.angle_gamma   90.00
#
_symmetry.space_group_name_H-M   'P 1'
#
loop_
_entity.id
_entity.type
_entity.pdbx_description
1 polymer ?
#
loop_
_entity_poly.entity_id
_entity_poly.type
_entity_poly.pdbx_seq_one_letter_code
_entity_poly.pdbx_strand_id
1 'polypeptide(L)'
;KIWFETRFSKPFAEVETDTVGGHVVTFSFDTHAGEKLVVVTAISGTDARGAHSNIVAEAPHDSFERYLADAKSAWNKALKKIEISTGDIDEKTVFYTALYHSLLAPVVFSDVDGRYRGPDGVVHQCAEGHKHYSTFSTWDTYRAAHPLYTILEPAAAADMAQSLIDFGIQNGRLPVWNMWASETDMMIGYHSVPIIVDAILKKLPGIDAEA
;
A
#
# COMPACT_ATOMS: atom_id res chain seq x y z
N LYS A 1 -4.50 -8.24 13.52
CA LYS A 1 -4.40 -9.55 12.85
C LYS A 1 -4.15 -9.33 11.38
N ILE A 2 -3.35 -10.22 10.77
CA ILE A 2 -3.12 -10.29 9.34
C ILE A 2 -3.54 -11.68 8.90
N TRP A 3 -4.17 -11.75 7.76
CA TRP A 3 -4.46 -12.99 7.04
C TRP A 3 -3.61 -13.02 5.77
N PHE A 4 -3.27 -14.20 5.34
CA PHE A 4 -2.51 -14.38 4.12
C PHE A 4 -3.00 -15.62 3.37
N GLU A 5 -2.77 -15.62 2.06
CA GLU A 5 -2.88 -16.77 1.19
C GLU A 5 -1.61 -16.92 0.39
N THR A 6 -1.11 -18.12 0.28
CA THR A 6 0.10 -18.44 -0.50
C THR A 6 -0.23 -19.46 -1.57
N ARG A 7 0.21 -19.18 -2.80
CA ARG A 7 0.10 -20.07 -3.94
C ARG A 7 1.49 -20.45 -4.45
N PHE A 8 1.63 -21.72 -4.81
CA PHE A 8 2.84 -22.28 -5.37
C PHE A 8 2.62 -22.61 -6.84
N SER A 9 3.64 -22.43 -7.69
CA SER A 9 3.58 -22.74 -9.13
C SER A 9 3.52 -24.24 -9.45
N LYS A 10 3.73 -25.09 -8.46
CA LYS A 10 3.56 -26.56 -8.56
C LYS A 10 3.00 -27.13 -7.26
N PRO A 11 2.36 -28.30 -7.31
CA PRO A 11 1.92 -29.01 -6.11
C PRO A 11 3.10 -29.34 -5.18
N PHE A 12 2.87 -29.28 -3.88
CA PHE A 12 3.81 -29.79 -2.88
C PHE A 12 3.63 -31.30 -2.71
N ALA A 13 4.73 -32.00 -2.42
CA ALA A 13 4.74 -33.44 -2.18
C ALA A 13 4.26 -33.76 -0.76
N GLU A 14 4.63 -32.91 0.21
CA GLU A 14 4.33 -33.12 1.61
C GLU A 14 4.09 -31.79 2.33
N VAL A 15 3.25 -31.83 3.37
CA VAL A 15 3.06 -30.70 4.28
C VAL A 15 3.15 -31.19 5.71
N GLU A 16 3.98 -30.51 6.50
CA GLU A 16 4.13 -30.73 7.93
C GLU A 16 3.70 -29.48 8.69
N THR A 17 3.03 -29.66 9.82
CA THR A 17 2.65 -28.55 10.71
C THR A 17 3.21 -28.80 12.10
N ASP A 18 4.05 -27.88 12.58
CA ASP A 18 4.54 -27.85 13.95
C ASP A 18 3.83 -26.74 14.72
N THR A 19 3.24 -27.08 15.85
CA THR A 19 2.56 -26.16 16.76
C THR A 19 3.30 -25.96 18.09
N VAL A 20 4.46 -26.62 18.25
CA VAL A 20 5.28 -26.54 19.47
C VAL A 20 6.17 -25.28 19.38
N GLY A 21 5.86 -24.27 20.18
CA GLY A 21 6.62 -23.02 20.19
C GLY A 21 6.23 -21.99 19.12
N GLY A 22 5.21 -22.30 18.31
CA GLY A 22 4.68 -21.43 17.25
C GLY A 22 3.86 -22.23 16.25
N HIS A 23 3.38 -21.55 15.21
CA HIS A 23 2.72 -22.23 14.09
C HIS A 23 3.65 -22.16 12.88
N VAL A 24 4.33 -23.28 12.61
CA VAL A 24 5.20 -23.44 11.43
C VAL A 24 4.56 -24.45 10.49
N VAL A 25 4.44 -24.10 9.24
CA VAL A 25 4.00 -24.99 8.18
C VAL A 25 5.14 -25.15 7.19
N THR A 26 5.60 -26.38 7.00
CA THR A 26 6.68 -26.73 6.06
C THR A 26 6.09 -27.43 4.85
N PHE A 27 6.42 -26.93 3.67
CA PHE A 27 6.02 -27.52 2.39
C PHE A 27 7.24 -28.13 1.72
N SER A 28 7.18 -29.42 1.38
CA SER A 28 8.24 -30.12 0.65
C SER A 28 7.86 -30.30 -0.82
N PHE A 29 8.81 -30.09 -1.70
CA PHE A 29 8.62 -30.18 -3.15
C PHE A 29 9.64 -31.13 -3.79
N ASP A 30 9.16 -32.00 -4.65
CA ASP A 30 10.02 -32.79 -5.53
C ASP A 30 10.56 -31.89 -6.65
N THR A 31 11.85 -31.62 -6.61
CA THR A 31 12.51 -30.71 -7.57
C THR A 31 13.74 -31.34 -8.20
N HIS A 32 14.12 -30.84 -9.36
CA HIS A 32 15.37 -31.21 -10.02
C HIS A 32 16.25 -29.97 -10.25
N ALA A 33 17.51 -30.19 -10.54
CA ALA A 33 18.48 -29.10 -10.69
C ALA A 33 18.04 -28.10 -11.76
N GLY A 34 18.01 -26.81 -11.40
CA GLY A 34 17.60 -25.72 -12.26
C GLY A 34 16.09 -25.48 -12.37
N GLU A 35 15.25 -26.28 -11.74
CA GLU A 35 13.81 -26.03 -11.68
C GLU A 35 13.51 -24.79 -10.83
N LYS A 36 12.60 -23.94 -11.32
CA LYS A 36 12.15 -22.75 -10.61
C LYS A 36 10.81 -23.04 -9.91
N LEU A 37 10.73 -22.75 -8.62
CA LEU A 37 9.48 -22.69 -7.88
C LEU A 37 9.10 -21.22 -7.67
N VAL A 38 7.94 -20.82 -8.19
CA VAL A 38 7.39 -19.49 -7.93
C VAL A 38 6.42 -19.58 -6.76
N VAL A 39 6.61 -18.69 -5.80
CA VAL A 39 5.77 -18.55 -4.61
C VAL A 39 5.16 -17.16 -4.63
N VAL A 40 3.84 -17.11 -4.52
CA VAL A 40 3.09 -15.84 -4.51
C VAL A 40 2.28 -15.79 -3.21
N THR A 41 2.40 -14.68 -2.48
CA THR A 41 1.65 -14.49 -1.24
C THR A 41 0.92 -13.16 -1.28
N ALA A 42 -0.37 -13.17 -0.99
CA ALA A 42 -1.16 -11.98 -0.71
C ALA A 42 -1.52 -11.91 0.77
N ILE A 43 -1.70 -10.69 1.24
CA ILE A 43 -2.10 -10.40 2.63
C ILE A 43 -3.40 -9.60 2.64
N SER A 44 -4.11 -9.66 3.78
CA SER A 44 -5.29 -8.84 4.06
C SER A 44 -5.32 -8.43 5.52
N GLY A 45 -5.73 -7.20 5.78
CA GLY A 45 -6.06 -6.71 7.12
C GLY A 45 -7.45 -7.11 7.59
N THR A 46 -8.32 -7.61 6.71
CA THR A 46 -9.74 -7.86 6.99
C THR A 46 -10.03 -9.31 7.37
N ASP A 47 -9.84 -10.24 6.45
CA ASP A 47 -10.09 -11.69 6.64
C ASP A 47 -9.35 -12.55 5.59
N ALA A 48 -9.46 -13.88 5.71
CA ALA A 48 -8.85 -14.82 4.77
C ALA A 48 -9.44 -14.70 3.35
N ARG A 49 -10.72 -14.32 3.22
CA ARG A 49 -11.36 -14.11 1.93
C ARG A 49 -10.79 -12.87 1.23
N GLY A 50 -10.45 -11.83 2.01
CA GLY A 50 -9.73 -10.66 1.50
C GLY A 50 -8.37 -11.05 0.90
N ALA A 51 -7.57 -11.86 1.61
CA ALA A 51 -6.30 -12.35 1.11
C ALA A 51 -6.47 -13.18 -0.19
N HIS A 52 -7.52 -14.03 -0.24
CA HIS A 52 -7.86 -14.78 -1.45
C HIS A 52 -8.24 -13.85 -2.62
N SER A 53 -9.10 -12.86 -2.38
CA SER A 53 -9.50 -11.91 -3.42
C SER A 53 -8.31 -11.11 -3.94
N ASN A 54 -7.40 -10.69 -3.05
CA ASN A 54 -6.19 -9.96 -3.41
C ASN A 54 -5.25 -10.81 -4.28
N ILE A 55 -4.99 -12.09 -3.92
CA ILE A 55 -4.10 -12.94 -4.72
C ILE A 55 -4.68 -13.24 -6.11
N VAL A 56 -6.00 -13.43 -6.20
CA VAL A 56 -6.67 -13.67 -7.48
C VAL A 56 -6.61 -12.45 -8.39
N ALA A 57 -6.83 -11.26 -7.84
CA ALA A 57 -6.89 -10.03 -8.64
C ALA A 57 -5.50 -9.48 -9.00
N GLU A 58 -4.54 -9.53 -8.04
CA GLU A 58 -3.25 -8.86 -8.18
C GLU A 58 -2.12 -9.81 -8.63
N ALA A 59 -2.33 -11.11 -8.49
CA ALA A 59 -1.32 -12.12 -8.80
C ALA A 59 -1.85 -13.23 -9.74
N PRO A 60 -2.30 -12.89 -10.96
CA PRO A 60 -2.95 -13.83 -11.87
C PRO A 60 -2.00 -14.81 -12.57
N HIS A 61 -0.68 -14.70 -12.36
CA HIS A 61 0.32 -15.49 -13.08
C HIS A 61 1.17 -16.36 -12.15
N ASP A 62 1.82 -17.37 -12.72
CA ASP A 62 2.86 -18.17 -12.06
C ASP A 62 4.26 -17.92 -12.68
N SER A 63 4.48 -16.72 -13.24
CA SER A 63 5.74 -16.33 -13.88
C SER A 63 6.32 -15.09 -13.20
N PHE A 64 7.50 -15.27 -12.61
CA PHE A 64 8.26 -14.17 -12.02
C PHE A 64 8.64 -13.11 -13.08
N GLU A 65 8.98 -13.54 -14.29
CA GLU A 65 9.37 -12.65 -15.38
C GLU A 65 8.23 -11.70 -15.78
N ARG A 66 6.96 -12.18 -15.71
CA ARG A 66 5.79 -11.33 -15.95
C ARG A 66 5.61 -10.31 -14.84
N TYR A 67 5.68 -10.71 -13.56
CA TYR A 67 5.61 -9.76 -12.43
C TYR A 67 6.71 -8.71 -12.51
N LEU A 68 7.93 -9.10 -12.89
CA LEU A 68 9.03 -8.15 -13.09
C LEU A 68 8.73 -7.15 -14.22
N ALA A 69 8.16 -7.61 -15.33
CA ALA A 69 7.77 -6.75 -16.45
C ALA A 69 6.65 -5.78 -16.05
N ASP A 70 5.62 -6.28 -15.36
CA ASP A 70 4.49 -5.48 -14.89
C ASP A 70 4.93 -4.42 -13.87
N ALA A 71 5.78 -4.78 -12.91
CA ALA A 71 6.36 -3.84 -11.95
C ALA A 71 7.19 -2.76 -12.64
N LYS A 72 8.05 -3.12 -13.58
CA LYS A 72 8.83 -2.15 -14.38
C LYS A 72 7.90 -1.22 -15.17
N SER A 73 6.85 -1.75 -15.76
CA SER A 73 5.87 -0.95 -16.51
C SER A 73 5.15 0.04 -15.61
N ALA A 74 4.68 -0.41 -14.43
CA ALA A 74 3.98 0.42 -13.46
C ALA A 74 4.89 1.57 -12.95
N TRP A 75 6.12 1.25 -12.55
CA TRP A 75 7.08 2.26 -12.09
C TRP A 75 7.47 3.24 -13.20
N ASN A 76 7.71 2.76 -14.42
CA ASN A 76 7.98 3.65 -15.55
C ASN A 76 6.82 4.58 -15.85
N LYS A 77 5.57 4.10 -15.74
CA LYS A 77 4.39 4.96 -15.90
C LYS A 77 4.31 6.04 -14.82
N ALA A 78 4.58 5.69 -13.56
CA ALA A 78 4.55 6.63 -12.45
C ALA A 78 5.67 7.69 -12.58
N LEU A 79 6.90 7.27 -12.85
CA LEU A 79 8.06 8.16 -12.94
C LEU A 79 8.01 9.06 -14.18
N LYS A 80 7.42 8.63 -15.29
CA LYS A 80 7.25 9.43 -16.53
C LYS A 80 6.27 10.60 -16.38
N LYS A 81 5.59 10.76 -15.27
CA LYS A 81 4.75 11.95 -15.02
C LYS A 81 5.54 13.24 -14.96
N ILE A 82 6.83 13.15 -14.65
CA ILE A 82 7.78 14.27 -14.78
C ILE A 82 8.91 13.80 -15.68
N GLU A 83 9.11 14.51 -16.78
CA GLU A 83 10.26 14.27 -17.65
C GLU A 83 11.22 15.45 -17.53
N ILE A 84 12.49 15.14 -17.20
CA ILE A 84 13.56 16.13 -17.15
C ILE A 84 14.53 15.93 -18.32
N SER A 85 15.05 17.05 -18.83
CA SER A 85 16.10 17.07 -19.83
C SER A 85 17.37 17.65 -19.22
N THR A 86 18.39 16.84 -19.08
CA THR A 86 19.72 17.25 -18.61
C THR A 86 20.76 16.42 -19.33
N GLY A 87 21.94 17.01 -19.57
CA GLY A 87 23.10 16.29 -20.09
C GLY A 87 23.89 15.54 -19.01
N ASP A 88 23.57 15.76 -17.75
CA ASP A 88 24.22 15.15 -16.59
C ASP A 88 23.44 13.89 -16.14
N ILE A 89 24.08 12.74 -16.23
CA ILE A 89 23.48 11.45 -15.84
C ILE A 89 23.28 11.34 -14.33
N ASP A 90 24.14 11.98 -13.55
CA ASP A 90 24.06 11.94 -12.08
C ASP A 90 22.90 12.78 -11.60
N GLU A 91 22.70 13.98 -12.14
CA GLU A 91 21.51 14.79 -11.87
C GLU A 91 20.21 14.03 -12.20
N LYS A 92 20.18 13.38 -13.36
CA LYS A 92 19.04 12.57 -13.78
C LYS A 92 18.78 11.40 -12.82
N THR A 93 19.83 10.73 -12.39
CA THR A 93 19.75 9.60 -11.45
C THR A 93 19.24 10.07 -10.09
N VAL A 94 19.78 11.16 -9.56
CA VAL A 94 19.33 11.76 -8.28
C VAL A 94 17.86 12.14 -8.34
N PHE A 95 17.44 12.82 -9.41
CA PHE A 95 16.05 13.24 -9.59
C PHE A 95 15.07 12.06 -9.57
N TYR A 96 15.28 11.05 -10.42
CA TYR A 96 14.36 9.92 -10.49
C TYR A 96 14.42 9.00 -9.27
N THR A 97 15.57 8.93 -8.60
CA THR A 97 15.68 8.24 -7.30
C THR A 97 14.86 8.95 -6.22
N ALA A 98 14.93 10.27 -6.16
CA ALA A 98 14.12 11.06 -5.22
C ALA A 98 12.63 10.95 -5.52
N LEU A 99 12.23 11.02 -6.79
CA LEU A 99 10.84 10.83 -7.21
C LEU A 99 10.33 9.42 -6.87
N TYR A 100 11.13 8.38 -7.11
CA TYR A 100 10.82 7.01 -6.71
C TYR A 100 10.61 6.90 -5.20
N HIS A 101 11.51 7.44 -4.38
CA HIS A 101 11.39 7.41 -2.93
C HIS A 101 10.13 8.14 -2.44
N SER A 102 9.76 9.25 -3.08
CA SER A 102 8.54 9.99 -2.70
C SER A 102 7.25 9.21 -2.96
N LEU A 103 7.27 8.19 -3.81
CA LEU A 103 6.11 7.36 -4.17
C LEU A 103 6.06 6.01 -3.42
N LEU A 104 6.98 5.73 -2.48
CA LEU A 104 7.00 4.46 -1.74
C LEU A 104 5.98 4.38 -0.61
N ALA A 105 5.62 5.51 -0.01
CA ALA A 105 4.64 5.63 1.06
C ALA A 105 3.91 6.98 0.93
N PRO A 106 2.64 7.10 1.36
CA PRO A 106 1.79 6.07 1.97
C PRO A 106 1.45 4.88 1.08
N VAL A 107 1.02 3.78 1.66
CA VAL A 107 0.71 2.54 0.94
C VAL A 107 -0.79 2.26 0.94
N VAL A 108 -1.28 1.63 -0.13
CA VAL A 108 -2.67 1.13 -0.17
C VAL A 108 -2.83 0.05 0.89
N PHE A 109 -3.84 0.20 1.73
CA PHE A 109 -4.13 -0.68 2.85
C PHE A 109 -5.45 -1.44 2.69
N SER A 110 -6.38 -0.92 1.89
CA SER A 110 -7.62 -1.65 1.57
C SER A 110 -7.34 -2.86 0.69
N ASP A 111 -8.15 -3.91 0.88
CA ASP A 111 -8.24 -5.04 -0.03
C ASP A 111 -8.78 -4.59 -1.40
N VAL A 112 -8.67 -5.45 -2.42
CA VAL A 112 -9.13 -5.14 -3.79
C VAL A 112 -10.63 -4.88 -3.90
N ASP A 113 -11.42 -5.36 -2.93
CA ASP A 113 -12.85 -5.10 -2.81
C ASP A 113 -13.17 -3.82 -2.03
N GLY A 114 -12.16 -3.04 -1.65
CA GLY A 114 -12.26 -1.78 -0.93
C GLY A 114 -12.45 -1.92 0.58
N ARG A 115 -12.48 -3.14 1.14
CA ARG A 115 -12.56 -3.33 2.59
C ARG A 115 -11.22 -3.06 3.26
N TYR A 116 -11.26 -2.48 4.45
CA TYR A 116 -10.07 -2.26 5.28
C TYR A 116 -10.43 -2.36 6.77
N ARG A 117 -9.46 -2.61 7.61
CA ARG A 117 -9.63 -2.62 9.06
C ARG A 117 -9.28 -1.25 9.63
N GLY A 118 -10.24 -0.64 10.34
CA GLY A 118 -10.03 0.62 11.03
C GLY A 118 -9.28 0.48 12.37
N PRO A 119 -8.83 1.59 12.96
CA PRO A 119 -8.22 1.62 14.28
C PRO A 119 -9.19 1.23 15.41
N ASP A 120 -10.47 1.32 15.20
CA ASP A 120 -11.56 0.81 16.08
C ASP A 120 -11.67 -0.73 16.07
N GLY A 121 -10.88 -1.42 15.23
CA GLY A 121 -10.90 -2.86 15.06
C GLY A 121 -12.04 -3.38 14.18
N VAL A 122 -12.88 -2.49 13.63
CA VAL A 122 -13.99 -2.83 12.73
C VAL A 122 -13.49 -2.90 11.28
N VAL A 123 -14.16 -3.70 10.46
CA VAL A 123 -13.93 -3.72 9.02
C VAL A 123 -14.86 -2.69 8.37
N HIS A 124 -14.27 -1.72 7.70
CA HIS A 124 -14.95 -0.66 6.95
C HIS A 124 -14.87 -0.89 5.46
N GLN A 125 -15.61 -0.09 4.69
CA GLN A 125 -15.69 -0.14 3.24
C GLN A 125 -15.39 1.24 2.65
N CYS A 126 -14.43 1.34 1.74
CA CYS A 126 -14.25 2.53 0.92
C CYS A 126 -15.45 2.77 -0.01
N ALA A 127 -15.67 4.00 -0.41
CA ALA A 127 -16.56 4.30 -1.52
C ALA A 127 -16.08 3.59 -2.80
N GLU A 128 -16.99 3.31 -3.73
CA GLU A 128 -16.67 2.59 -4.97
C GLU A 128 -15.58 3.33 -5.77
N GLY A 129 -14.55 2.61 -6.18
CA GLY A 129 -13.42 3.14 -6.92
C GLY A 129 -12.35 3.85 -6.08
N HIS A 130 -12.55 3.99 -4.78
CA HIS A 130 -11.62 4.60 -3.84
C HIS A 130 -10.79 3.56 -3.08
N LYS A 131 -9.67 4.00 -2.51
CA LYS A 131 -8.75 3.18 -1.73
C LYS A 131 -8.49 3.80 -0.37
N HIS A 132 -8.27 2.95 0.63
CA HIS A 132 -7.79 3.39 1.93
C HIS A 132 -6.28 3.24 2.01
N TYR A 133 -5.61 4.28 2.48
CA TYR A 133 -4.15 4.34 2.63
C TYR A 133 -3.75 4.27 4.10
N SER A 134 -2.54 3.80 4.35
CA SER A 134 -1.90 3.78 5.66
C SER A 134 -0.40 4.04 5.54
N THR A 135 0.30 4.00 6.68
CA THR A 135 1.75 4.26 6.78
C THR A 135 2.06 5.72 6.41
N PHE A 136 1.38 6.63 7.13
CA PHE A 136 1.59 8.07 6.97
C PHE A 136 2.63 8.56 7.97
N SER A 137 3.70 9.15 7.46
CA SER A 137 4.64 9.95 8.25
C SER A 137 4.32 11.43 8.06
N THR A 138 3.17 11.88 8.63
CA THR A 138 2.60 13.18 8.32
C THR A 138 3.51 14.34 8.65
N TRP A 139 4.30 14.25 9.74
CA TRP A 139 5.23 15.28 10.18
C TRP A 139 6.41 15.51 9.22
N ASP A 140 6.73 14.53 8.38
CA ASP A 140 7.72 14.64 7.30
C ASP A 140 7.09 15.14 6.00
N THR A 141 5.95 14.56 5.61
CA THR A 141 5.43 14.62 4.25
C THR A 141 4.51 15.81 3.98
N TYR A 142 3.97 16.45 5.02
CA TYR A 142 3.01 17.55 4.88
C TYR A 142 3.56 18.76 4.11
N ARG A 143 4.87 18.99 4.18
CA ARG A 143 5.52 20.18 3.61
C ARG A 143 5.63 20.13 2.10
N ALA A 144 5.93 18.97 1.53
CA ALA A 144 6.27 18.85 0.13
C ALA A 144 5.66 17.61 -0.56
N ALA A 145 5.75 16.42 0.04
CA ALA A 145 5.30 15.19 -0.61
C ALA A 145 3.79 15.20 -0.85
N HIS A 146 2.95 15.51 0.16
CA HIS A 146 1.51 15.60 -0.05
C HIS A 146 1.11 16.71 -1.03
N PRO A 147 1.64 17.95 -0.95
CA PRO A 147 1.44 18.94 -2.00
C PRO A 147 1.83 18.46 -3.40
N LEU A 148 2.94 17.71 -3.53
CA LEU A 148 3.36 17.12 -4.81
C LEU A 148 2.34 16.08 -5.31
N TYR A 149 1.79 15.23 -4.44
CA TYR A 149 0.79 14.24 -4.83
C TYR A 149 -0.49 14.89 -5.37
N THR A 150 -0.89 16.05 -4.87
CA THR A 150 -2.06 16.77 -5.43
C THR A 150 -1.87 17.18 -6.89
N ILE A 151 -0.63 17.24 -7.36
CA ILE A 151 -0.27 17.57 -8.76
C ILE A 151 -0.10 16.29 -9.58
N LEU A 152 0.65 15.31 -9.07
CA LEU A 152 1.06 14.12 -9.81
C LEU A 152 0.02 12.99 -9.75
N GLU A 153 -0.65 12.86 -8.62
CA GLU A 153 -1.58 11.77 -8.28
C GLU A 153 -2.84 12.30 -7.58
N PRO A 154 -3.60 13.23 -8.20
CA PRO A 154 -4.70 13.92 -7.50
C PRO A 154 -5.78 12.96 -6.95
N ALA A 155 -6.07 11.86 -7.64
CA ALA A 155 -7.00 10.85 -7.13
C ALA A 155 -6.45 10.14 -5.88
N ALA A 156 -5.20 9.71 -5.91
CA ALA A 156 -4.55 9.10 -4.74
C ALA A 156 -4.40 10.10 -3.59
N ALA A 157 -4.09 11.37 -3.88
CA ALA A 157 -4.02 12.43 -2.87
C ALA A 157 -5.37 12.67 -2.18
N ALA A 158 -6.48 12.60 -2.92
CA ALA A 158 -7.83 12.65 -2.36
C ALA A 158 -8.12 11.45 -1.45
N ASP A 159 -7.81 10.24 -1.92
CA ASP A 159 -7.96 9.00 -1.14
C ASP A 159 -7.09 9.03 0.14
N MET A 160 -5.87 9.57 0.05
CA MET A 160 -5.00 9.75 1.22
C MET A 160 -5.59 10.72 2.23
N ALA A 161 -6.13 11.87 1.79
CA ALA A 161 -6.78 12.85 2.66
C ALA A 161 -8.02 12.24 3.33
N GLN A 162 -8.87 11.54 2.56
CA GLN A 162 -10.03 10.85 3.10
C GLN A 162 -9.62 9.75 4.12
N SER A 163 -8.55 9.02 3.84
CA SER A 163 -8.04 8.00 4.78
C SER A 163 -7.60 8.59 6.13
N LEU A 164 -7.03 9.81 6.12
CA LEU A 164 -6.69 10.52 7.36
C LEU A 164 -7.95 10.97 8.13
N ILE A 165 -9.00 11.42 7.42
CA ILE A 165 -10.30 11.78 8.00
C ILE A 165 -10.96 10.54 8.62
N ASP A 166 -11.09 9.46 7.85
CA ASP A 166 -11.67 8.20 8.29
C ASP A 166 -10.96 7.67 9.56
N PHE A 167 -9.63 7.70 9.55
CA PHE A 167 -8.85 7.33 10.73
C PHE A 167 -9.20 8.22 11.94
N GLY A 168 -9.33 9.53 11.73
CA GLY A 168 -9.70 10.48 12.78
C GLY A 168 -11.07 10.18 13.40
N ILE A 169 -12.07 9.87 12.57
CA ILE A 169 -13.42 9.50 12.99
C ILE A 169 -13.39 8.20 13.79
N GLN A 170 -12.69 7.19 13.29
CA GLN A 170 -12.64 5.85 13.87
C GLN A 170 -11.79 5.78 15.15
N ASN A 171 -10.75 6.62 15.26
CA ASN A 171 -9.81 6.65 16.38
C ASN A 171 -10.12 7.74 17.44
N GLY A 172 -11.02 8.68 17.10
CA GLY A 172 -11.33 9.86 17.94
C GLY A 172 -10.32 11.00 17.84
N ARG A 173 -9.25 10.85 17.03
CA ARG A 173 -8.26 11.89 16.69
C ARG A 173 -7.57 11.57 15.38
N LEU A 174 -7.15 12.60 14.66
CA LEU A 174 -6.34 12.44 13.44
C LEU A 174 -4.99 11.79 13.76
N PRO A 175 -4.43 10.99 12.84
CA PRO A 175 -3.17 10.32 13.07
C PRO A 175 -1.98 11.31 12.99
N VAL A 176 -0.94 11.01 13.75
CA VAL A 176 0.39 11.64 13.64
C VAL A 176 1.32 10.78 12.80
N TRP A 177 1.38 9.50 13.12
CA TRP A 177 2.16 8.50 12.40
C TRP A 177 1.48 7.13 12.53
N ASN A 178 0.49 6.89 11.68
CA ASN A 178 -0.23 5.63 11.71
C ASN A 178 0.52 4.56 10.92
N MET A 179 0.45 3.34 11.43
CA MET A 179 0.96 2.15 10.78
C MET A 179 -0.13 1.08 10.77
N TRP A 180 -0.53 0.66 9.58
CA TRP A 180 -1.65 -0.23 9.38
C TRP A 180 -2.93 0.38 9.94
N ALA A 181 -3.61 -0.33 10.86
CA ALA A 181 -4.82 0.14 11.53
C ALA A 181 -4.56 0.75 12.92
N SER A 182 -3.37 1.32 13.19
CA SER A 182 -3.05 1.83 14.52
C SER A 182 -2.21 3.10 14.46
N GLU A 183 -2.46 4.01 15.40
CA GLU A 183 -1.53 5.10 15.69
C GLU A 183 -0.34 4.54 16.47
N THR A 184 0.86 5.01 16.16
CA THR A 184 2.09 4.53 16.82
C THR A 184 2.45 5.33 18.05
N ASP A 185 1.87 6.52 18.23
CA ASP A 185 2.14 7.46 19.34
C ASP A 185 3.63 7.81 19.52
N MET A 186 4.43 7.69 18.45
CA MET A 186 5.88 7.90 18.51
C MET A 186 6.33 9.30 18.14
N MET A 187 5.57 10.01 17.29
CA MET A 187 5.96 11.29 16.72
C MET A 187 5.11 12.43 17.26
N ILE A 188 5.58 13.65 17.00
CA ILE A 188 4.96 14.89 17.47
C ILE A 188 4.20 15.61 16.34
N GLY A 189 3.36 16.56 16.72
CA GLY A 189 2.66 17.47 15.82
C GLY A 189 1.27 17.01 15.46
N TYR A 190 0.61 17.78 14.61
CA TYR A 190 -0.77 17.54 14.16
C TYR A 190 -0.86 17.81 12.65
N HIS A 191 0.06 17.17 11.91
CA HIS A 191 0.33 17.51 10.51
C HIS A 191 -0.66 16.88 9.52
N SER A 192 -1.55 16.02 9.97
CA SER A 192 -2.68 15.56 9.17
C SER A 192 -3.61 16.71 8.78
N VAL A 193 -3.76 17.73 9.66
CA VAL A 193 -4.60 18.90 9.38
C VAL A 193 -4.18 19.65 8.11
N PRO A 194 -2.92 20.12 7.96
CA PRO A 194 -2.53 20.82 6.74
C PRO A 194 -2.63 19.95 5.49
N ILE A 195 -2.45 18.62 5.57
CA ILE A 195 -2.62 17.71 4.44
C ILE A 195 -4.09 17.70 3.98
N ILE A 196 -5.02 17.52 4.92
CA ILE A 196 -6.45 17.48 4.64
C ILE A 196 -6.93 18.84 4.11
N VAL A 197 -6.54 19.93 4.77
CA VAL A 197 -6.95 21.28 4.40
C VAL A 197 -6.42 21.66 3.00
N ASP A 198 -5.17 21.32 2.68
CA ASP A 198 -4.59 21.56 1.34
C ASP A 198 -5.39 20.84 0.25
N ALA A 199 -5.77 19.57 0.49
CA ALA A 199 -6.55 18.78 -0.44
C ALA A 199 -7.97 19.36 -0.63
N ILE A 200 -8.64 19.81 0.45
CA ILE A 200 -9.96 20.44 0.40
C ILE A 200 -9.88 21.79 -0.35
N LEU A 201 -8.91 22.65 -0.03
CA LEU A 201 -8.76 23.96 -0.68
C LEU A 201 -8.45 23.83 -2.17
N LYS A 202 -7.74 22.79 -2.56
CA LYS A 202 -7.49 22.43 -3.96
C LYS A 202 -8.69 21.74 -4.65
N LYS A 203 -9.77 21.50 -3.89
CA LYS A 203 -11.03 20.90 -4.38
C LYS A 203 -10.80 19.51 -5.01
N LEU A 204 -9.95 18.70 -4.39
CA LEU A 204 -9.81 17.32 -4.83
C LEU A 204 -11.13 16.58 -4.60
N PRO A 205 -11.59 15.76 -5.58
CA PRO A 205 -12.89 15.08 -5.51
C PRO A 205 -12.86 13.90 -4.52
N GLY A 206 -14.03 13.59 -3.91
CA GLY A 206 -14.18 12.41 -3.06
C GLY A 206 -13.77 12.59 -1.61
N ILE A 207 -13.51 13.83 -1.16
CA ILE A 207 -13.19 14.15 0.22
C ILE A 207 -14.48 14.64 0.92
N ASP A 208 -14.82 14.02 2.05
CA ASP A 208 -15.88 14.50 2.93
C ASP A 208 -15.31 15.63 3.82
N ALA A 209 -15.55 16.86 3.40
CA ALA A 209 -15.02 18.05 4.09
C ALA A 209 -15.85 18.45 5.32
N GLU A 210 -17.02 17.82 5.54
CA GLU A 210 -17.92 18.11 6.67
C GLU A 210 -17.80 17.08 7.81
N ALA A 211 -17.11 15.96 7.56
CA ALA A 211 -16.85 14.88 8.52
C ALA A 211 -15.73 15.23 9.56
#